data_bc67d5f1fca0c70559b138b74f7b12ff
#
_entry.id   bc67d5f1fca0c70559b138b74f7b12ff
#
_cell.length_a   1.000
_cell.length_b   1.000
_cell.length_c   1.000
_cell.angle_alpha   90.00
_cell.angle_beta   90.00
_cell.angle_gamma   90.00
#
_symmetry.space_group_name_H-M   'P 1'
#
loop_
_entity.id
_entity.type
_entity.pdbx_description
1 polymer ?
#
loop_
_entity_poly.entity_id
_entity_poly.type
_entity_poly.pdbx_seq_one_letter_code
_entity_poly.pdbx_strand_id
1 'polypeptide(L)'
;MGTTVKKHEIDMLHGSIWNKLPLFALPVAATAILEQLFHASDVAIVGNFTGDARTVAVAAVGANGPIIGLIVNLFIGIALGANVVIANAIGCRDDNAVKRAVHTAIVFAVCGGAAVALLGQLIASPLLSILNVPEDVFPYALLYLRIYLLGMPVILLYNFEAAIFRSIGDTKVPLAALAVSGVLNVLLNLFFVIVLHMTVNGVAIATVAANAVSAALLYVRLTRTDKCVRVERKALRIDGASLKRILSIGLPAGVQSAVFSFANIVIQSAINTLGTVAIAASSAAFNVEILAYDVLNSFSQACTTFVGQNYGAGQIKRCKKTMQLSFLEGAIATFVSVVVLLLSARSLLAIFNSDPEVIAIGYIRLATILPAYVFCLIYEILSGYLRGFGISLAPALLTMLGVCGIRIAWVKFVFPMSMTFQTVMWVYPISLGATAVLILCAVLIYRPSKRFASLETEEEDK
;
A
#
# COMPACT_ATOMS: atom_id res chain seq x y z
N MET A 1 37.67 7.65 5.70
CA MET A 1 37.55 6.21 5.39
C MET A 1 36.32 6.04 4.50
N GLY A 2 36.53 5.78 3.22
CA GLY A 2 35.45 5.63 2.25
C GLY A 2 34.63 4.36 2.55
N THR A 3 33.39 4.55 2.93
CA THR A 3 32.42 3.46 3.03
C THR A 3 32.15 2.92 1.63
N THR A 4 32.65 1.74 1.35
CA THR A 4 32.30 0.97 0.15
C THR A 4 30.78 0.72 0.18
N VAL A 5 30.02 1.52 -0.58
CA VAL A 5 28.59 1.31 -0.83
C VAL A 5 28.45 -0.08 -1.44
N LYS A 6 27.95 -1.04 -0.67
CA LYS A 6 27.68 -2.40 -1.17
C LYS A 6 26.63 -2.31 -2.28
N LYS A 7 26.78 -3.05 -3.34
CA LYS A 7 26.18 -3.08 -4.69
C LYS A 7 24.64 -2.96 -4.81
N HIS A 8 23.88 -2.82 -3.72
CA HIS A 8 22.40 -2.85 -3.70
C HIS A 8 21.71 -1.66 -3.01
N GLU A 9 22.46 -0.77 -2.35
CA GLU A 9 21.88 0.38 -1.66
C GLU A 9 21.95 1.65 -2.49
N ILE A 10 20.88 2.44 -2.38
CA ILE A 10 20.79 3.74 -3.03
C ILE A 10 21.22 4.81 -2.03
N ASP A 11 22.35 5.48 -2.28
CA ASP A 11 22.75 6.66 -1.53
C ASP A 11 21.80 7.82 -1.86
N MET A 12 20.93 8.18 -0.92
CA MET A 12 19.93 9.22 -1.11
C MET A 12 20.44 10.62 -0.82
N LEU A 13 21.58 10.73 -0.11
CA LEU A 13 22.13 12.01 0.35
C LEU A 13 23.05 12.67 -0.67
N HIS A 14 23.73 11.90 -1.52
CA HIS A 14 24.73 12.41 -2.47
C HIS A 14 24.39 12.06 -3.92
N GLY A 15 24.99 12.74 -4.88
CA GLY A 15 24.89 12.45 -6.31
C GLY A 15 23.54 12.78 -6.94
N SER A 16 23.30 12.31 -8.16
CA SER A 16 22.08 12.61 -8.94
C SER A 16 20.85 11.92 -8.36
N ILE A 17 19.81 12.68 -8.06
CA ILE A 17 18.51 12.15 -7.62
C ILE A 17 17.80 11.50 -8.80
N TRP A 18 17.88 12.09 -10.00
CA TRP A 18 17.24 11.60 -11.22
C TRP A 18 17.47 10.11 -11.49
N ASN A 19 18.71 9.64 -11.41
CA ASN A 19 19.02 8.23 -11.67
C ASN A 19 18.62 7.30 -10.52
N LYS A 20 18.43 7.84 -9.31
CA LYS A 20 18.22 7.05 -8.08
C LYS A 20 16.75 6.84 -7.75
N LEU A 21 15.89 7.80 -8.09
CA LEU A 21 14.46 7.68 -7.86
C LEU A 21 13.84 6.48 -8.59
N PRO A 22 14.06 6.28 -9.91
CA PRO A 22 13.52 5.09 -10.59
C PRO A 22 14.08 3.78 -10.04
N LEU A 23 15.38 3.76 -9.68
CA LEU A 23 16.00 2.57 -9.08
C LEU A 23 15.36 2.19 -7.74
N PHE A 24 14.80 3.16 -7.02
CA PHE A 24 14.03 2.92 -5.80
C PHE A 24 12.57 2.58 -6.12
N ALA A 25 11.92 3.38 -6.95
CA ALA A 25 10.48 3.29 -7.20
C ALA A 25 10.09 2.03 -7.97
N LEU A 26 10.86 1.62 -9.01
CA LEU A 26 10.50 0.47 -9.83
C LEU A 26 10.45 -0.86 -9.04
N PRO A 27 11.40 -1.21 -8.16
CA PRO A 27 11.26 -2.39 -7.33
C PRO A 27 10.09 -2.31 -6.34
N VAL A 28 9.72 -1.10 -5.85
CA VAL A 28 8.55 -0.91 -4.99
C VAL A 28 7.26 -1.16 -5.78
N ALA A 29 7.16 -0.62 -7.01
CA ALA A 29 6.04 -0.89 -7.91
C ALA A 29 5.94 -2.39 -8.24
N ALA A 30 7.06 -3.02 -8.57
CA ALA A 30 7.10 -4.45 -8.83
C ALA A 30 6.65 -5.29 -7.63
N THR A 31 6.98 -4.87 -6.39
CA THR A 31 6.49 -5.53 -5.17
C THR A 31 4.97 -5.45 -5.09
N ALA A 32 4.37 -4.27 -5.27
CA ALA A 32 2.93 -4.08 -5.22
C ALA A 32 2.20 -4.88 -6.32
N ILE A 33 2.71 -4.83 -7.55
CA ILE A 33 2.16 -5.61 -8.69
C ILE A 33 2.23 -7.12 -8.43
N LEU A 34 3.34 -7.61 -7.87
CA LEU A 34 3.46 -9.03 -7.50
C LEU A 34 2.46 -9.42 -6.40
N GLU A 35 2.23 -8.57 -5.39
CA GLU A 35 1.20 -8.81 -4.37
C GLU A 35 -0.18 -8.96 -5.02
N GLN A 36 -0.54 -8.11 -5.97
CA GLN A 36 -1.81 -8.22 -6.71
C GLN A 36 -1.90 -9.52 -7.52
N LEU A 37 -0.81 -9.92 -8.19
CA LEU A 37 -0.78 -11.16 -8.95
C LEU A 37 -0.93 -12.40 -8.05
N PHE A 38 -0.35 -12.39 -6.85
CA PHE A 38 -0.52 -13.50 -5.91
C PHE A 38 -1.94 -13.57 -5.38
N HIS A 39 -2.56 -12.45 -5.03
CA HIS A 39 -3.98 -12.43 -4.66
C HIS A 39 -4.89 -12.93 -5.79
N ALA A 40 -4.60 -12.52 -7.02
CA ALA A 40 -5.35 -13.02 -8.18
C ALA A 40 -5.16 -14.53 -8.37
N SER A 41 -3.95 -15.07 -8.15
CA SER A 41 -3.69 -16.51 -8.23
C SER A 41 -4.40 -17.29 -7.13
N ASP A 42 -4.49 -16.77 -5.91
CA ASP A 42 -5.25 -17.36 -4.81
C ASP A 42 -6.72 -17.58 -5.21
N VAL A 43 -7.36 -16.52 -5.73
CA VAL A 43 -8.74 -16.58 -6.22
C VAL A 43 -8.89 -17.52 -7.39
N ALA A 44 -7.95 -17.51 -8.34
CA ALA A 44 -7.98 -18.39 -9.51
C ALA A 44 -7.83 -19.88 -9.13
N ILE A 45 -6.97 -20.21 -8.17
CA ILE A 45 -6.80 -21.59 -7.73
C ILE A 45 -8.06 -22.08 -7.01
N VAL A 46 -8.61 -21.30 -6.09
CA VAL A 46 -9.89 -21.61 -5.45
C VAL A 46 -10.99 -21.78 -6.50
N GLY A 47 -11.06 -20.87 -7.47
CA GLY A 47 -12.09 -20.89 -8.51
C GLY A 47 -12.00 -22.05 -9.51
N ASN A 48 -10.86 -22.69 -9.68
CA ASN A 48 -10.70 -23.74 -10.68
C ASN A 48 -10.56 -25.15 -10.10
N PHE A 49 -10.12 -25.28 -8.84
CA PHE A 49 -9.73 -26.59 -8.29
C PHE A 49 -10.51 -27.05 -7.04
N THR A 50 -11.52 -26.27 -6.56
CA THR A 50 -12.33 -26.65 -5.39
C THR A 50 -13.61 -27.43 -5.73
N GLY A 51 -13.79 -27.90 -6.97
CA GLY A 51 -14.92 -28.73 -7.39
C GLY A 51 -16.29 -28.08 -7.13
N ASP A 52 -17.19 -28.81 -6.47
CA ASP A 52 -18.56 -28.33 -6.19
C ASP A 52 -18.61 -27.12 -5.22
N ALA A 53 -17.60 -26.93 -4.39
CA ALA A 53 -17.49 -25.80 -3.49
C ALA A 53 -16.98 -24.52 -4.20
N ARG A 54 -16.69 -24.53 -5.48
CA ARG A 54 -16.08 -23.43 -6.26
C ARG A 54 -16.73 -22.08 -6.01
N THR A 55 -18.03 -21.97 -6.21
CA THR A 55 -18.75 -20.68 -6.12
C THR A 55 -18.72 -20.13 -4.69
N VAL A 56 -18.96 -21.01 -3.70
CA VAL A 56 -18.97 -20.65 -2.28
C VAL A 56 -17.56 -20.27 -1.81
N ALA A 57 -16.54 -20.99 -2.26
CA ALA A 57 -15.16 -20.75 -1.87
C ALA A 57 -14.62 -19.42 -2.44
N VAL A 58 -14.91 -19.10 -3.71
CA VAL A 58 -14.56 -17.80 -4.32
C VAL A 58 -15.29 -16.66 -3.62
N ALA A 59 -16.59 -16.83 -3.35
CA ALA A 59 -17.38 -15.85 -2.62
C ALA A 59 -16.84 -15.62 -1.19
N ALA A 60 -16.40 -16.68 -0.52
CA ALA A 60 -15.82 -16.60 0.82
C ALA A 60 -14.49 -15.82 0.84
N VAL A 61 -13.59 -16.07 -0.09
CA VAL A 61 -12.34 -15.31 -0.22
C VAL A 61 -12.64 -13.84 -0.52
N GLY A 62 -13.55 -13.58 -1.47
CA GLY A 62 -13.94 -12.22 -1.87
C GLY A 62 -14.61 -11.42 -0.74
N ALA A 63 -15.48 -12.03 0.06
CA ALA A 63 -16.16 -11.39 1.18
C ALA A 63 -15.20 -10.89 2.28
N ASN A 64 -14.03 -11.52 2.42
CA ASN A 64 -13.01 -11.14 3.40
C ASN A 64 -12.12 -9.96 2.96
N GLY A 65 -12.05 -9.69 1.65
CA GLY A 65 -11.18 -8.66 1.09
C GLY A 65 -11.29 -7.29 1.78
N PRO A 66 -12.50 -6.72 1.97
CA PRO A 66 -12.68 -5.43 2.63
C PRO A 66 -12.16 -5.40 4.08
N ILE A 67 -12.39 -6.47 4.87
CA ILE A 67 -11.95 -6.55 6.27
C ILE A 67 -10.43 -6.63 6.34
N ILE A 68 -9.85 -7.55 5.57
CA ILE A 68 -8.40 -7.76 5.51
C ILE A 68 -7.73 -6.48 5.01
N GLY A 69 -8.23 -5.90 3.90
CA GLY A 69 -7.70 -4.68 3.34
C GLY A 69 -7.72 -3.51 4.32
N LEU A 70 -8.78 -3.33 5.09
CA LEU A 70 -8.87 -2.28 6.10
C LEU A 70 -7.80 -2.45 7.19
N ILE A 71 -7.64 -3.66 7.71
CA ILE A 71 -6.67 -3.95 8.78
C ILE A 71 -5.24 -3.81 8.25
N VAL A 72 -4.91 -4.45 7.13
CA VAL A 72 -3.57 -4.46 6.57
C VAL A 72 -3.15 -3.05 6.14
N ASN A 73 -4.02 -2.29 5.46
CA ASN A 73 -3.72 -0.93 5.03
C ASN A 73 -3.50 0.04 6.19
N LEU A 74 -4.22 -0.14 7.32
CA LEU A 74 -3.95 0.62 8.54
C LEU A 74 -2.51 0.42 9.01
N PHE A 75 -2.04 -0.82 9.07
CA PHE A 75 -0.69 -1.14 9.53
C PHE A 75 0.40 -0.81 8.49
N ILE A 76 0.11 -0.90 7.19
CA ILE A 76 1.01 -0.41 6.13
C ILE A 76 1.27 1.09 6.30
N GLY A 77 0.23 1.87 6.64
CA GLY A 77 0.40 3.29 6.98
C GLY A 77 1.28 3.49 8.21
N ILE A 78 1.14 2.66 9.25
CA ILE A 78 2.01 2.74 10.44
C ILE A 78 3.44 2.33 10.09
N ALA A 79 3.65 1.32 9.25
CA ALA A 79 4.96 0.93 8.74
C ALA A 79 5.63 2.04 7.91
N LEU A 80 4.85 2.83 7.16
CA LEU A 80 5.34 4.04 6.50
C LEU A 80 5.86 5.06 7.52
N GLY A 81 5.19 5.21 8.67
CA GLY A 81 5.69 6.02 9.78
C GLY A 81 7.05 5.55 10.30
N ALA A 82 7.24 4.23 10.45
CA ALA A 82 8.53 3.66 10.81
C ALA A 82 9.61 3.95 9.76
N ASN A 83 9.27 3.81 8.46
CA ASN A 83 10.18 4.18 7.36
C ASN A 83 10.66 5.63 7.49
N VAL A 84 9.76 6.59 7.68
CA VAL A 84 10.10 8.02 7.78
C VAL A 84 10.98 8.30 9.01
N VAL A 85 10.65 7.73 10.18
CA VAL A 85 11.43 7.94 11.41
C VAL A 85 12.84 7.37 11.28
N ILE A 86 12.98 6.17 10.72
CA ILE A 86 14.27 5.53 10.49
C ILE A 86 15.07 6.29 9.42
N ALA A 87 14.45 6.67 8.30
CA ALA A 87 15.09 7.45 7.25
C ALA A 87 15.62 8.79 7.77
N ASN A 88 14.84 9.49 8.60
CA ASN A 88 15.26 10.73 9.24
C ASN A 88 16.46 10.52 10.17
N ALA A 89 16.44 9.49 11.03
CA ALA A 89 17.54 9.16 11.93
C ALA A 89 18.83 8.79 11.15
N ILE A 90 18.71 8.10 10.01
CA ILE A 90 19.84 7.81 9.11
C ILE A 90 20.41 9.12 8.55
N GLY A 91 19.54 10.05 8.12
CA GLY A 91 19.96 11.37 7.66
C GLY A 91 20.74 12.15 8.73
N CYS A 92 20.25 12.12 9.97
CA CYS A 92 20.95 12.73 11.12
C CYS A 92 22.24 12.01 11.52
N ARG A 93 22.57 10.86 10.92
CA ARG A 93 23.71 9.99 11.32
C ARG A 93 23.63 9.55 12.79
N ASP A 94 22.44 9.44 13.35
CA ASP A 94 22.22 8.95 14.73
C ASP A 94 21.91 7.45 14.72
N ASP A 95 22.96 6.63 14.74
CA ASP A 95 22.86 5.16 14.74
C ASP A 95 22.07 4.64 15.96
N ASN A 96 22.11 5.35 17.10
CA ASN A 96 21.36 4.96 18.29
C ASN A 96 19.86 5.19 18.09
N ALA A 97 19.46 6.30 17.48
CA ALA A 97 18.06 6.54 17.13
C ALA A 97 17.58 5.53 16.08
N VAL A 98 18.40 5.21 15.04
CA VAL A 98 18.09 4.17 14.08
C VAL A 98 17.84 2.84 14.79
N LYS A 99 18.76 2.39 15.65
CA LYS A 99 18.60 1.13 16.41
C LYS A 99 17.32 1.13 17.24
N ARG A 100 17.05 2.19 18.02
CA ARG A 100 15.81 2.29 18.81
C ARG A 100 14.56 2.21 17.94
N ALA A 101 14.51 2.93 16.83
CA ALA A 101 13.36 2.93 15.94
C ALA A 101 13.14 1.58 15.25
N VAL A 102 14.21 0.92 14.76
CA VAL A 102 14.17 -0.42 14.15
C VAL A 102 13.65 -1.46 15.15
N HIS A 103 14.24 -1.54 16.34
CA HIS A 103 13.81 -2.52 17.34
C HIS A 103 12.37 -2.28 17.79
N THR A 104 11.96 -1.00 17.98
CA THR A 104 10.58 -0.63 18.28
C THR A 104 9.62 -1.06 17.17
N ALA A 105 9.98 -0.85 15.89
CA ALA A 105 9.16 -1.23 14.74
C ALA A 105 8.93 -2.74 14.67
N ILE A 106 9.98 -3.55 14.87
CA ILE A 106 9.88 -5.02 14.88
C ILE A 106 8.99 -5.51 16.03
N VAL A 107 9.23 -5.04 17.26
CA VAL A 107 8.44 -5.45 18.42
C VAL A 107 6.98 -5.01 18.26
N PHE A 108 6.74 -3.79 17.79
CA PHE A 108 5.39 -3.28 17.52
C PHE A 108 4.67 -4.10 16.44
N ALA A 109 5.36 -4.52 15.37
CA ALA A 109 4.77 -5.35 14.33
C ALA A 109 4.29 -6.70 14.89
N VAL A 110 5.13 -7.37 15.67
CA VAL A 110 4.79 -8.68 16.27
C VAL A 110 3.69 -8.54 17.32
N CYS A 111 3.82 -7.60 18.26
CA CYS A 111 2.82 -7.40 19.32
C CYS A 111 1.49 -6.88 18.76
N GLY A 112 1.53 -5.93 17.82
CA GLY A 112 0.35 -5.42 17.14
C GLY A 112 -0.34 -6.50 16.31
N GLY A 113 0.43 -7.31 15.58
CA GLY A 113 -0.09 -8.47 14.86
C GLY A 113 -0.72 -9.52 15.78
N ALA A 114 -0.08 -9.82 16.92
CA ALA A 114 -0.64 -10.72 17.93
C ALA A 114 -1.93 -10.17 18.53
N ALA A 115 -1.99 -8.86 18.82
CA ALA A 115 -3.22 -8.23 19.29
C ALA A 115 -4.34 -8.32 18.25
N VAL A 116 -4.04 -8.05 16.96
CA VAL A 116 -5.03 -8.22 15.87
C VAL A 116 -5.44 -9.69 15.73
N ALA A 117 -4.51 -10.63 15.84
CA ALA A 117 -4.83 -12.06 15.79
C ALA A 117 -5.81 -12.46 16.89
N LEU A 118 -5.54 -12.06 18.14
CA LEU A 118 -6.39 -12.39 19.30
C LEU A 118 -7.75 -11.71 19.24
N LEU A 119 -7.78 -10.39 19.05
CA LEU A 119 -9.02 -9.62 18.93
C LEU A 119 -9.83 -10.05 17.71
N GLY A 120 -9.15 -10.33 16.60
CA GLY A 120 -9.75 -10.79 15.37
C GLY A 120 -10.53 -12.10 15.51
N GLN A 121 -10.07 -13.04 16.36
CA GLN A 121 -10.83 -14.26 16.63
C GLN A 121 -12.21 -13.97 17.27
N LEU A 122 -12.27 -12.93 18.10
CA LEU A 122 -13.50 -12.54 18.79
C LEU A 122 -14.46 -11.79 17.86
N ILE A 123 -13.92 -10.88 17.03
CA ILE A 123 -14.72 -9.97 16.20
C ILE A 123 -14.97 -10.47 14.77
N ALA A 124 -14.32 -11.56 14.32
CA ALA A 124 -14.46 -12.07 12.95
C ALA A 124 -15.92 -12.40 12.59
N SER A 125 -16.63 -13.10 13.45
CA SER A 125 -18.03 -13.46 13.21
C SER A 125 -18.97 -12.23 13.16
N PRO A 126 -18.94 -11.30 14.14
CA PRO A 126 -19.70 -10.05 14.05
C PRO A 126 -19.38 -9.21 12.80
N LEU A 127 -18.11 -9.13 12.39
CA LEU A 127 -17.72 -8.37 11.20
C LEU A 127 -18.35 -8.93 9.91
N LEU A 128 -18.32 -10.25 9.74
CA LEU A 128 -18.95 -10.91 8.59
C LEU A 128 -20.47 -10.77 8.60
N SER A 129 -21.11 -10.81 9.79
CA SER A 129 -22.54 -10.58 9.94
C SER A 129 -22.94 -9.16 9.55
N ILE A 130 -22.14 -8.14 9.92
CA ILE A 130 -22.36 -6.74 9.50
C ILE A 130 -22.26 -6.59 7.98
N LEU A 131 -21.42 -7.38 7.32
CA LEU A 131 -21.28 -7.38 5.84
C LEU A 131 -22.40 -8.17 5.14
N ASN A 132 -23.36 -8.74 5.89
CA ASN A 132 -24.46 -9.55 5.36
C ASN A 132 -23.98 -10.68 4.43
N VAL A 133 -22.93 -11.39 4.84
CA VAL A 133 -22.42 -12.55 4.10
C VAL A 133 -23.49 -13.66 4.12
N PRO A 134 -23.83 -14.25 2.95
CA PRO A 134 -24.84 -15.29 2.84
C PRO A 134 -24.56 -16.49 3.76
N GLU A 135 -25.61 -17.17 4.26
CA GLU A 135 -25.49 -18.24 5.24
C GLU A 135 -24.67 -19.45 4.73
N ASP A 136 -24.76 -19.76 3.45
CA ASP A 136 -24.01 -20.83 2.78
C ASP A 136 -22.51 -20.49 2.64
N VAL A 137 -22.17 -19.21 2.50
CA VAL A 137 -20.79 -18.71 2.37
C VAL A 137 -20.15 -18.46 3.73
N PHE A 138 -20.94 -18.12 4.74
CA PHE A 138 -20.50 -17.65 6.05
C PHE A 138 -19.49 -18.60 6.75
N PRO A 139 -19.69 -19.93 6.84
CA PRO A 139 -18.74 -20.84 7.49
C PRO A 139 -17.36 -20.82 6.82
N TYR A 140 -17.32 -20.77 5.49
CA TYR A 140 -16.08 -20.73 4.71
C TYR A 140 -15.37 -19.38 4.86
N ALA A 141 -16.12 -18.26 4.82
CA ALA A 141 -15.59 -16.93 5.01
C ALA A 141 -15.02 -16.77 6.43
N LEU A 142 -15.72 -17.26 7.45
CA LEU A 142 -15.26 -17.19 8.83
C LEU A 142 -13.99 -18.02 9.06
N LEU A 143 -13.92 -19.22 8.49
CA LEU A 143 -12.74 -20.07 8.59
C LEU A 143 -11.52 -19.41 7.92
N TYR A 144 -11.70 -18.88 6.70
CA TYR A 144 -10.66 -18.15 5.99
C TYR A 144 -10.15 -16.95 6.79
N LEU A 145 -11.09 -16.10 7.27
CA LEU A 145 -10.76 -14.89 8.02
C LEU A 145 -9.99 -15.22 9.31
N ARG A 146 -10.43 -16.21 10.06
CA ARG A 146 -9.77 -16.64 11.31
C ARG A 146 -8.34 -17.10 11.07
N ILE A 147 -8.11 -17.92 10.06
CA ILE A 147 -6.75 -18.40 9.71
C ILE A 147 -5.89 -17.21 9.27
N TYR A 148 -6.43 -16.34 8.42
CA TYR A 148 -5.69 -15.16 7.95
C TYR A 148 -5.30 -14.24 9.10
N LEU A 149 -6.23 -13.96 10.02
CA LEU A 149 -5.98 -13.11 11.20
C LEU A 149 -4.95 -13.74 12.16
N LEU A 150 -4.91 -15.06 12.31
CA LEU A 150 -3.84 -15.73 13.05
C LEU A 150 -2.46 -15.50 12.41
N GLY A 151 -2.40 -15.30 11.11
CA GLY A 151 -1.19 -14.95 10.36
C GLY A 151 -0.74 -13.48 10.49
N MET A 152 -1.54 -12.59 11.09
CA MET A 152 -1.22 -11.16 11.16
C MET A 152 0.15 -10.83 11.78
N PRO A 153 0.67 -11.55 12.80
CA PRO A 153 2.00 -11.27 13.31
C PRO A 153 3.10 -11.35 12.25
N VAL A 154 3.06 -12.33 11.36
CA VAL A 154 4.06 -12.51 10.30
C VAL A 154 3.80 -11.58 9.10
N ILE A 155 2.54 -11.31 8.77
CA ILE A 155 2.15 -10.38 7.71
C ILE A 155 2.60 -8.95 8.06
N LEU A 156 2.34 -8.51 9.30
CA LEU A 156 2.79 -7.20 9.75
C LEU A 156 4.29 -7.13 9.89
N LEU A 157 4.94 -8.18 10.37
CA LEU A 157 6.39 -8.25 10.48
C LEU A 157 7.04 -8.00 9.11
N TYR A 158 6.60 -8.70 8.05
CA TYR A 158 7.07 -8.49 6.68
C TYR A 158 6.93 -7.01 6.26
N ASN A 159 5.76 -6.38 6.48
CA ASN A 159 5.52 -5.00 6.07
C ASN A 159 6.45 -4.00 6.78
N PHE A 160 6.69 -4.18 8.09
CA PHE A 160 7.60 -3.33 8.85
C PHE A 160 9.05 -3.56 8.46
N GLU A 161 9.47 -4.80 8.24
CA GLU A 161 10.81 -5.13 7.74
C GLU A 161 11.06 -4.55 6.35
N ALA A 162 10.09 -4.66 5.44
CA ALA A 162 10.15 -4.02 4.14
C ALA A 162 10.28 -2.49 4.25
N ALA A 163 9.59 -1.86 5.20
CA ALA A 163 9.71 -0.44 5.50
C ALA A 163 11.11 -0.07 6.03
N ILE A 164 11.71 -0.92 6.87
CA ILE A 164 13.11 -0.75 7.35
C ILE A 164 14.08 -0.82 6.17
N PHE A 165 13.96 -1.82 5.28
CA PHE A 165 14.81 -1.90 4.09
C PHE A 165 14.65 -0.70 3.15
N ARG A 166 13.40 -0.23 2.94
CA ARG A 166 13.15 0.99 2.15
C ARG A 166 13.82 2.21 2.77
N SER A 167 13.85 2.34 4.10
CA SER A 167 14.46 3.49 4.78
C SER A 167 15.96 3.63 4.53
N ILE A 168 16.67 2.54 4.24
CA ILE A 168 18.10 2.53 3.86
C ILE A 168 18.32 2.52 2.34
N GLY A 169 17.26 2.63 1.53
CA GLY A 169 17.36 2.60 0.07
C GLY A 169 17.49 1.22 -0.57
N ASP A 170 17.27 0.15 0.17
CA ASP A 170 17.31 -1.21 -0.36
C ASP A 170 15.88 -1.72 -0.63
N THR A 171 15.38 -1.47 -1.83
CA THR A 171 14.04 -1.92 -2.26
C THR A 171 14.05 -3.28 -2.96
N LYS A 172 15.24 -3.78 -3.32
CA LYS A 172 15.40 -5.06 -4.04
C LYS A 172 15.28 -6.26 -3.10
N VAL A 173 15.73 -6.13 -1.87
CA VAL A 173 15.67 -7.22 -0.88
C VAL A 173 14.22 -7.58 -0.52
N PRO A 174 13.32 -6.64 -0.20
CA PRO A 174 11.90 -6.94 -0.02
C PRO A 174 11.24 -7.55 -1.26
N LEU A 175 11.53 -7.02 -2.45
CA LEU A 175 11.04 -7.57 -3.72
C LEU A 175 11.46 -9.03 -3.91
N ALA A 176 12.75 -9.34 -3.69
CA ALA A 176 13.25 -10.70 -3.83
C ALA A 176 12.62 -11.67 -2.81
N ALA A 177 12.46 -11.23 -1.55
CA ALA A 177 11.79 -12.03 -0.52
C ALA A 177 10.33 -12.32 -0.90
N LEU A 178 9.60 -11.32 -1.39
CA LEU A 178 8.24 -11.47 -1.87
C LEU A 178 8.15 -12.39 -3.09
N ALA A 179 9.05 -12.25 -4.06
CA ALA A 179 9.06 -13.11 -5.24
C ALA A 179 9.24 -14.60 -4.88
N VAL A 180 10.17 -14.90 -3.96
CA VAL A 180 10.38 -16.27 -3.46
C VAL A 180 9.15 -16.77 -2.72
N SER A 181 8.60 -15.98 -1.80
CA SER A 181 7.43 -16.39 -1.02
C SER A 181 6.16 -16.48 -1.87
N GLY A 182 6.03 -15.67 -2.90
CA GLY A 182 4.88 -15.74 -3.80
C GLY A 182 4.89 -16.99 -4.68
N VAL A 183 6.05 -17.39 -5.21
CA VAL A 183 6.16 -18.69 -5.88
C VAL A 183 5.80 -19.82 -4.91
N LEU A 184 6.29 -19.75 -3.68
CA LEU A 184 5.94 -20.73 -2.64
C LEU A 184 4.43 -20.72 -2.33
N ASN A 185 3.81 -19.53 -2.26
CA ASN A 185 2.37 -19.40 -2.05
C ASN A 185 1.57 -20.16 -3.13
N VAL A 186 1.90 -19.94 -4.41
CA VAL A 186 1.23 -20.66 -5.52
C VAL A 186 1.42 -22.16 -5.41
N LEU A 187 2.64 -22.64 -5.13
CA LEU A 187 2.92 -24.06 -4.96
C LEU A 187 2.17 -24.67 -3.76
N LEU A 188 2.12 -23.98 -2.63
CA LEU A 188 1.38 -24.40 -1.46
C LEU A 188 -0.13 -24.40 -1.70
N ASN A 189 -0.66 -23.39 -2.39
CA ASN A 189 -2.06 -23.36 -2.79
C ASN A 189 -2.45 -24.57 -3.62
N LEU A 190 -1.68 -24.89 -4.66
CA LEU A 190 -1.90 -26.07 -5.50
C LEU A 190 -1.80 -27.36 -4.66
N PHE A 191 -0.80 -27.46 -3.79
CA PHE A 191 -0.63 -28.63 -2.92
C PHE A 191 -1.82 -28.81 -1.97
N PHE A 192 -2.22 -27.77 -1.25
CA PHE A 192 -3.33 -27.87 -0.27
C PHE A 192 -4.67 -28.11 -0.96
N VAL A 193 -4.92 -27.44 -2.10
CA VAL A 193 -6.22 -27.56 -2.78
C VAL A 193 -6.30 -28.84 -3.62
N ILE A 194 -5.28 -29.20 -4.39
CA ILE A 194 -5.34 -30.34 -5.30
C ILE A 194 -4.98 -31.64 -4.59
N VAL A 195 -3.91 -31.66 -3.77
CA VAL A 195 -3.42 -32.92 -3.16
C VAL A 195 -4.14 -33.23 -1.86
N LEU A 196 -4.36 -32.21 -1.00
CA LEU A 196 -5.03 -32.39 0.29
C LEU A 196 -6.53 -32.14 0.24
N HIS A 197 -7.09 -31.78 -0.93
CA HIS A 197 -8.51 -31.50 -1.14
C HIS A 197 -9.08 -30.46 -0.15
N MET A 198 -8.22 -29.51 0.27
CA MET A 198 -8.64 -28.38 1.10
C MET A 198 -9.33 -27.32 0.23
N THR A 199 -10.19 -26.50 0.86
CA THR A 199 -10.87 -25.39 0.20
C THR A 199 -10.22 -24.04 0.57
N VAL A 200 -10.99 -23.11 1.09
CA VAL A 200 -10.53 -21.78 1.51
C VAL A 200 -9.46 -21.84 2.63
N ASN A 201 -9.54 -22.83 3.50
CA ASN A 201 -8.57 -23.02 4.57
C ASN A 201 -7.17 -23.33 4.03
N GLY A 202 -7.06 -24.13 2.97
CA GLY A 202 -5.78 -24.40 2.31
C GLY A 202 -5.11 -23.13 1.78
N VAL A 203 -5.88 -22.29 1.10
CA VAL A 203 -5.38 -21.01 0.56
C VAL A 203 -5.00 -20.03 1.68
N ALA A 204 -5.81 -19.92 2.74
CA ALA A 204 -5.46 -19.07 3.88
C ALA A 204 -4.14 -19.52 4.56
N ILE A 205 -3.95 -20.84 4.76
CA ILE A 205 -2.72 -21.40 5.33
C ILE A 205 -1.54 -21.14 4.41
N ALA A 206 -1.69 -21.35 3.10
CA ALA A 206 -0.63 -21.08 2.11
C ALA A 206 -0.17 -19.62 2.13
N THR A 207 -1.12 -18.69 2.18
CA THR A 207 -0.85 -17.25 2.24
C THR A 207 -0.11 -16.88 3.53
N VAL A 208 -0.55 -17.38 4.68
CA VAL A 208 0.14 -17.16 5.97
C VAL A 208 1.54 -17.76 5.97
N ALA A 209 1.70 -18.99 5.48
CA ALA A 209 2.99 -19.67 5.40
C ALA A 209 3.98 -18.94 4.47
N ALA A 210 3.50 -18.49 3.32
CA ALA A 210 4.31 -17.68 2.39
C ALA A 210 4.77 -16.36 3.01
N ASN A 211 3.87 -15.65 3.70
CA ASN A 211 4.22 -14.43 4.44
C ASN A 211 5.21 -14.71 5.58
N ALA A 212 5.08 -15.85 6.27
CA ALA A 212 6.05 -16.24 7.29
C ALA A 212 7.45 -16.48 6.70
N VAL A 213 7.54 -17.05 5.49
CA VAL A 213 8.82 -17.25 4.80
C VAL A 213 9.42 -15.90 4.37
N SER A 214 8.63 -14.98 3.80
CA SER A 214 9.15 -13.65 3.42
C SER A 214 9.63 -12.86 4.65
N ALA A 215 8.86 -12.85 5.74
CA ALA A 215 9.28 -12.23 6.99
C ALA A 215 10.55 -12.88 7.56
N ALA A 216 10.64 -14.21 7.57
CA ALA A 216 11.84 -14.92 8.03
C ALA A 216 13.09 -14.58 7.19
N LEU A 217 12.95 -14.48 5.86
CA LEU A 217 14.04 -14.09 4.97
C LEU A 217 14.53 -12.67 5.27
N LEU A 218 13.62 -11.71 5.44
CA LEU A 218 13.96 -10.33 5.78
C LEU A 218 14.57 -10.24 7.18
N TYR A 219 14.00 -10.93 8.18
CA TYR A 219 14.52 -10.97 9.54
C TYR A 219 15.95 -11.50 9.60
N VAL A 220 16.22 -12.65 8.94
CA VAL A 220 17.58 -13.21 8.85
C VAL A 220 18.54 -12.21 8.20
N ARG A 221 18.08 -11.48 7.17
CA ARG A 221 18.90 -10.47 6.52
C ARG A 221 19.20 -9.30 7.46
N LEU A 222 18.20 -8.82 8.25
CA LEU A 222 18.39 -7.75 9.25
C LEU A 222 19.29 -8.17 10.41
N THR A 223 19.27 -9.43 10.83
CA THR A 223 20.18 -9.92 11.91
C THR A 223 21.62 -10.12 11.45
N ARG A 224 21.83 -10.36 10.15
CA ARG A 224 23.17 -10.63 9.58
C ARG A 224 23.81 -9.41 8.91
N THR A 225 23.12 -8.28 8.84
CA THR A 225 23.70 -7.06 8.24
C THR A 225 24.67 -6.39 9.21
N ASP A 226 25.71 -5.72 8.65
CA ASP A 226 26.64 -4.90 9.42
C ASP A 226 26.22 -3.41 9.51
N LYS A 227 24.96 -3.10 9.09
CA LYS A 227 24.44 -1.74 8.98
C LYS A 227 23.81 -1.27 10.30
N CYS A 228 23.56 0.05 10.39
CA CYS A 228 22.89 0.67 11.53
C CYS A 228 21.49 0.09 11.83
N VAL A 229 20.83 -0.50 10.81
CA VAL A 229 19.52 -1.16 10.93
C VAL A 229 19.59 -2.61 11.43
N ARG A 230 20.77 -3.09 11.83
CA ARG A 230 20.93 -4.46 12.35
C ARG A 230 20.01 -4.71 13.54
N VAL A 231 19.28 -5.83 13.48
CA VAL A 231 18.43 -6.30 14.57
C VAL A 231 19.24 -7.19 15.51
N GLU A 232 19.32 -6.78 16.75
CA GLU A 232 19.96 -7.53 17.82
C GLU A 232 18.89 -8.09 18.77
N ARG A 233 18.78 -9.43 18.86
CA ARG A 233 17.73 -10.10 19.66
C ARG A 233 17.67 -9.63 21.12
N LYS A 234 18.84 -9.35 21.72
CA LYS A 234 18.94 -8.88 23.11
C LYS A 234 18.52 -7.42 23.30
N ALA A 235 18.45 -6.64 22.21
CA ALA A 235 18.08 -5.24 22.22
C ALA A 235 16.61 -5.00 21.80
N LEU A 236 15.86 -6.06 21.52
CA LEU A 236 14.43 -5.96 21.16
C LEU A 236 13.64 -5.41 22.36
N ARG A 237 13.24 -4.16 22.22
CA ARG A 237 12.38 -3.45 23.18
C ARG A 237 11.64 -2.32 22.51
N ILE A 238 10.54 -1.90 23.09
CA ILE A 238 9.81 -0.71 22.66
C ILE A 238 10.46 0.52 23.33
N ASP A 239 10.92 1.45 22.49
CA ASP A 239 11.30 2.79 22.92
C ASP A 239 10.09 3.72 22.76
N GLY A 240 9.57 4.25 23.88
CA GLY A 240 8.34 5.04 23.89
C GLY A 240 8.42 6.31 23.02
N ALA A 241 9.59 6.96 22.94
CA ALA A 241 9.79 8.13 22.11
C ALA A 241 9.73 7.78 20.61
N SER A 242 10.41 6.69 20.20
CA SER A 242 10.37 6.18 18.84
C SER A 242 8.95 5.73 18.45
N LEU A 243 8.26 4.99 19.34
CA LEU A 243 6.89 4.55 19.09
C LEU A 243 5.94 5.73 18.90
N LYS A 244 6.00 6.72 19.78
CA LYS A 244 5.18 7.95 19.67
C LYS A 244 5.41 8.64 18.33
N ARG A 245 6.66 8.74 17.88
CA ARG A 245 7.00 9.38 16.60
C ARG A 245 6.54 8.53 15.39
N ILE A 246 6.71 7.22 15.45
CA ILE A 246 6.20 6.29 14.42
C ILE A 246 4.68 6.41 14.31
N LEU A 247 3.96 6.39 15.43
CA LEU A 247 2.51 6.49 15.43
C LEU A 247 2.02 7.89 15.02
N SER A 248 2.71 8.97 15.40
CA SER A 248 2.31 10.33 15.01
C SER A 248 2.35 10.56 13.49
N ILE A 249 3.22 9.84 12.79
CA ILE A 249 3.35 9.90 11.33
C ILE A 249 2.50 8.80 10.67
N GLY A 250 2.59 7.59 11.18
CA GLY A 250 2.03 6.41 10.54
C GLY A 250 0.53 6.22 10.79
N LEU A 251 0.03 6.53 11.99
CA LEU A 251 -1.39 6.34 12.28
C LEU A 251 -2.30 7.22 11.41
N PRO A 252 -2.02 8.54 11.20
CA PRO A 252 -2.81 9.33 10.27
C PRO A 252 -2.79 8.77 8.83
N ALA A 253 -1.62 8.29 8.36
CA ALA A 253 -1.50 7.68 7.04
C ALA A 253 -2.28 6.35 6.94
N GLY A 254 -2.25 5.54 7.98
CA GLY A 254 -3.01 4.29 8.05
C GLY A 254 -4.52 4.51 8.10
N VAL A 255 -4.98 5.45 8.92
CA VAL A 255 -6.40 5.84 8.98
C VAL A 255 -6.85 6.40 7.62
N GLN A 256 -6.03 7.23 6.96
CA GLN A 256 -6.32 7.70 5.60
C GLN A 256 -6.56 6.53 4.63
N SER A 257 -5.69 5.52 4.63
CA SER A 257 -5.82 4.35 3.76
C SER A 257 -7.05 3.51 4.10
N ALA A 258 -7.38 3.34 5.38
CA ALA A 258 -8.57 2.63 5.83
C ALA A 258 -9.86 3.36 5.40
N VAL A 259 -9.92 4.68 5.58
CA VAL A 259 -11.09 5.51 5.18
C VAL A 259 -11.22 5.55 3.64
N PHE A 260 -10.11 5.51 2.91
CA PHE A 260 -10.12 5.39 1.45
C PHE A 260 -10.77 4.07 1.00
N SER A 261 -10.45 2.96 1.67
CA SER A 261 -11.10 1.66 1.42
C SER A 261 -12.60 1.72 1.72
N PHE A 262 -13.01 2.39 2.79
CA PHE A 262 -14.41 2.61 3.10
C PHE A 262 -15.14 3.43 2.01
N ALA A 263 -14.53 4.50 1.51
CA ALA A 263 -15.10 5.29 0.41
C ALA A 263 -15.31 4.45 -0.87
N ASN A 264 -14.40 3.51 -1.15
CA ASN A 264 -14.58 2.59 -2.28
C ASN A 264 -15.77 1.63 -2.05
N ILE A 265 -16.02 1.19 -0.83
CA ILE A 265 -17.22 0.39 -0.50
C ILE A 265 -18.50 1.20 -0.77
N VAL A 266 -18.54 2.48 -0.41
CA VAL A 266 -19.69 3.35 -0.70
C VAL A 266 -19.91 3.50 -2.21
N ILE A 267 -18.86 3.69 -2.99
CA ILE A 267 -18.95 3.72 -4.46
C ILE A 267 -19.46 2.37 -5.01
N GLN A 268 -18.92 1.26 -4.49
CA GLN A 268 -19.35 -0.08 -4.91
C GLN A 268 -20.82 -0.33 -4.61
N SER A 269 -21.36 0.20 -3.49
CA SER A 269 -22.78 0.09 -3.20
C SER A 269 -23.66 0.78 -4.25
N ALA A 270 -23.23 1.95 -4.76
CA ALA A 270 -23.91 2.62 -5.87
C ALA A 270 -23.82 1.81 -7.17
N ILE A 271 -22.65 1.22 -7.49
CA ILE A 271 -22.49 0.36 -8.66
C ILE A 271 -23.38 -0.88 -8.57
N ASN A 272 -23.55 -1.45 -7.39
CA ASN A 272 -24.39 -2.64 -7.19
C ASN A 272 -25.87 -2.39 -7.54
N THR A 273 -26.35 -1.17 -7.43
CA THR A 273 -27.72 -0.81 -7.83
C THR A 273 -27.94 -0.78 -9.35
N LEU A 274 -26.84 -0.77 -10.12
CA LEU A 274 -26.87 -0.74 -11.61
C LEU A 274 -26.92 -2.12 -12.26
N GLY A 275 -26.90 -3.19 -11.45
CA GLY A 275 -27.04 -4.56 -11.92
C GLY A 275 -25.72 -5.31 -12.12
N THR A 276 -25.85 -6.60 -12.43
CA THR A 276 -24.72 -7.55 -12.42
C THR A 276 -23.65 -7.25 -13.46
N VAL A 277 -24.03 -6.74 -14.63
CA VAL A 277 -23.09 -6.35 -15.70
C VAL A 277 -22.18 -5.20 -15.23
N ALA A 278 -22.76 -4.19 -14.59
CA ALA A 278 -22.00 -3.06 -14.04
C ALA A 278 -21.05 -3.49 -12.93
N ILE A 279 -21.46 -4.42 -12.06
CA ILE A 279 -20.62 -4.99 -10.99
C ILE A 279 -19.44 -5.74 -11.61
N ALA A 280 -19.68 -6.63 -12.57
CA ALA A 280 -18.63 -7.41 -13.24
C ALA A 280 -17.63 -6.50 -13.96
N ALA A 281 -18.15 -5.51 -14.71
CA ALA A 281 -17.36 -4.53 -15.43
C ALA A 281 -16.47 -3.69 -14.50
N SER A 282 -17.05 -3.20 -13.39
CA SER A 282 -16.33 -2.43 -12.39
C SER A 282 -15.23 -3.24 -11.72
N SER A 283 -15.49 -4.50 -11.38
CA SER A 283 -14.52 -5.40 -10.75
C SER A 283 -13.34 -5.70 -11.68
N ALA A 284 -13.63 -6.05 -12.95
CA ALA A 284 -12.61 -6.30 -13.96
C ALA A 284 -11.72 -5.06 -14.19
N ALA A 285 -12.34 -3.89 -14.35
CA ALA A 285 -11.62 -2.64 -14.57
C ALA A 285 -10.79 -2.22 -13.34
N PHE A 286 -11.26 -2.47 -12.12
CA PHE A 286 -10.49 -2.19 -10.89
C PHE A 286 -9.16 -2.94 -10.85
N ASN A 287 -9.16 -4.23 -11.23
CA ASN A 287 -7.92 -5.02 -11.29
C ASN A 287 -6.91 -4.49 -12.31
N VAL A 288 -7.39 -3.82 -13.36
CA VAL A 288 -6.52 -3.19 -14.37
C VAL A 288 -6.01 -1.82 -13.89
N GLU A 289 -6.91 -1.00 -13.33
CA GLU A 289 -6.54 0.37 -12.91
C GLU A 289 -5.53 0.40 -11.76
N ILE A 290 -5.58 -0.59 -10.84
CA ILE A 290 -4.69 -0.63 -9.67
C ILE A 290 -3.23 -0.74 -10.07
N LEU A 291 -2.91 -1.35 -11.22
CA LEU A 291 -1.54 -1.44 -11.72
C LEU A 291 -0.92 -0.06 -11.98
N ALA A 292 -1.71 0.87 -12.54
CA ALA A 292 -1.22 2.25 -12.73
C ALA A 292 -1.09 2.99 -11.40
N TYR A 293 -2.00 2.73 -10.45
CA TYR A 293 -1.91 3.29 -9.11
C TYR A 293 -0.64 2.84 -8.37
N ASP A 294 -0.29 1.56 -8.46
CA ASP A 294 0.90 1.00 -7.82
C ASP A 294 2.20 1.63 -8.34
N VAL A 295 2.28 1.88 -9.65
CA VAL A 295 3.40 2.61 -10.26
C VAL A 295 3.48 4.04 -9.71
N LEU A 296 2.38 4.78 -9.70
CA LEU A 296 2.29 6.15 -9.20
C LEU A 296 2.67 6.22 -7.71
N ASN A 297 2.10 5.35 -6.89
CA ASN A 297 2.33 5.30 -5.45
C ASN A 297 3.79 4.97 -5.10
N SER A 298 4.48 4.18 -5.93
CA SER A 298 5.89 3.87 -5.72
C SER A 298 6.78 5.12 -5.75
N PHE A 299 6.48 6.09 -6.62
CA PHE A 299 7.18 7.39 -6.65
C PHE A 299 6.83 8.26 -5.44
N SER A 300 5.61 8.20 -4.92
CA SER A 300 5.23 8.85 -3.66
C SER A 300 6.02 8.29 -2.47
N GLN A 301 6.16 6.96 -2.40
CA GLN A 301 6.98 6.31 -1.37
C GLN A 301 8.47 6.66 -1.51
N ALA A 302 9.00 6.72 -2.73
CA ALA A 302 10.36 7.18 -3.00
C ALA A 302 10.53 8.63 -2.52
N CYS A 303 9.63 9.53 -2.89
CA CYS A 303 9.64 10.93 -2.43
C CYS A 303 9.68 11.00 -0.90
N THR A 304 8.80 10.27 -0.22
CA THR A 304 8.72 10.25 1.25
C THR A 304 10.04 9.83 1.89
N THR A 305 10.66 8.76 1.39
CA THR A 305 11.90 8.21 1.97
C THR A 305 13.10 9.09 1.70
N PHE A 306 13.27 9.56 0.45
CA PHE A 306 14.35 10.47 0.09
C PHE A 306 14.26 11.80 0.85
N VAL A 307 13.04 12.38 0.96
CA VAL A 307 12.81 13.60 1.74
C VAL A 307 13.11 13.35 3.21
N GLY A 308 12.71 12.21 3.78
CA GLY A 308 12.99 11.84 5.16
C GLY A 308 14.48 11.81 5.47
N GLN A 309 15.30 11.17 4.63
CA GLN A 309 16.76 11.16 4.81
C GLN A 309 17.39 12.54 4.62
N ASN A 310 17.03 13.24 3.54
CA ASN A 310 17.60 14.57 3.26
C ASN A 310 17.20 15.61 4.30
N TYR A 311 15.97 15.52 4.86
CA TYR A 311 15.53 16.37 5.96
C TYR A 311 16.34 16.09 7.23
N GLY A 312 16.58 14.82 7.57
CA GLY A 312 17.45 14.45 8.69
C GLY A 312 18.89 14.95 8.54
N ALA A 313 19.39 15.00 7.31
CA ALA A 313 20.73 15.52 6.98
C ALA A 313 20.78 17.06 6.82
N GLY A 314 19.71 17.82 7.10
CA GLY A 314 19.68 19.27 6.92
C GLY A 314 19.61 19.74 5.45
N GLN A 315 19.59 18.83 4.47
CA GLN A 315 19.66 19.17 3.04
C GLN A 315 18.30 19.62 2.46
N ILE A 316 17.78 20.74 2.91
CA ILE A 316 16.42 21.20 2.58
C ILE A 316 16.23 21.54 1.09
N LYS A 317 17.24 22.11 0.42
CA LYS A 317 17.21 22.34 -1.04
C LYS A 317 17.06 21.01 -1.79
N ARG A 318 17.74 19.97 -1.31
CA ARG A 318 17.66 18.62 -1.89
C ARG A 318 16.30 17.98 -1.66
N CYS A 319 15.63 18.21 -0.52
CA CYS A 319 14.23 17.79 -0.29
C CYS A 319 13.30 18.38 -1.35
N LYS A 320 13.41 19.69 -1.64
CA LYS A 320 12.59 20.34 -2.68
C LYS A 320 12.87 19.76 -4.07
N LYS A 321 14.14 19.54 -4.41
CA LYS A 321 14.55 18.94 -5.68
C LYS A 321 14.02 17.51 -5.81
N THR A 322 14.04 16.72 -4.71
CA THR A 322 13.44 15.37 -4.68
C THR A 322 11.96 15.42 -5.03
N MET A 323 11.18 16.32 -4.42
CA MET A 323 9.76 16.46 -4.73
C MET A 323 9.54 16.78 -6.23
N GLN A 324 10.30 17.73 -6.78
CA GLN A 324 10.17 18.14 -8.20
C GLN A 324 10.50 16.98 -9.16
N LEU A 325 11.57 16.24 -8.88
CA LEU A 325 11.98 15.10 -9.69
C LEU A 325 11.03 13.92 -9.54
N SER A 326 10.57 13.63 -8.32
CA SER A 326 9.54 12.59 -8.08
C SER A 326 8.25 12.91 -8.85
N PHE A 327 7.87 14.19 -8.93
CA PHE A 327 6.71 14.60 -9.71
C PHE A 327 6.95 14.40 -11.21
N LEU A 328 8.10 14.83 -11.74
CA LEU A 328 8.41 14.71 -13.16
C LEU A 328 8.53 13.25 -13.62
N GLU A 329 9.32 12.45 -12.90
CA GLU A 329 9.53 11.04 -13.24
C GLU A 329 8.28 10.20 -12.98
N GLY A 330 7.56 10.48 -11.88
CA GLY A 330 6.27 9.89 -11.59
C GLY A 330 5.22 10.23 -12.65
N ALA A 331 5.22 11.47 -13.19
CA ALA A 331 4.34 11.87 -14.28
C ALA A 331 4.64 11.10 -15.57
N ILE A 332 5.92 10.95 -15.91
CA ILE A 332 6.35 10.16 -17.09
C ILE A 332 5.91 8.70 -16.91
N ALA A 333 6.22 8.08 -15.76
CA ALA A 333 5.89 6.67 -15.50
C ALA A 333 4.37 6.44 -15.48
N THR A 334 3.60 7.34 -14.84
CA THR A 334 2.14 7.27 -14.80
C THR A 334 1.54 7.45 -16.19
N PHE A 335 2.02 8.43 -16.96
CA PHE A 335 1.56 8.65 -18.34
C PHE A 335 1.78 7.43 -19.22
N VAL A 336 2.99 6.85 -19.18
CA VAL A 336 3.30 5.63 -19.92
C VAL A 336 2.38 4.48 -19.50
N SER A 337 2.21 4.26 -18.19
CA SER A 337 1.32 3.23 -17.66
C SER A 337 -0.13 3.43 -18.12
N VAL A 338 -0.65 4.65 -18.01
CA VAL A 338 -2.01 5.00 -18.43
C VAL A 338 -2.21 4.76 -19.93
N VAL A 339 -1.26 5.19 -20.76
CA VAL A 339 -1.33 4.97 -22.22
C VAL A 339 -1.31 3.48 -22.56
N VAL A 340 -0.39 2.71 -21.98
CA VAL A 340 -0.30 1.26 -22.20
C VAL A 340 -1.60 0.57 -21.77
N LEU A 341 -2.13 0.89 -20.59
CA LEU A 341 -3.36 0.29 -20.09
C LEU A 341 -4.58 0.67 -20.92
N LEU A 342 -4.69 1.92 -21.38
CA LEU A 342 -5.81 2.34 -22.22
C LEU A 342 -5.78 1.69 -23.62
N LEU A 343 -4.59 1.56 -24.22
CA LEU A 343 -4.43 0.90 -25.52
C LEU A 343 -4.73 -0.60 -25.43
N SER A 344 -4.39 -1.25 -24.32
CA SER A 344 -4.64 -2.67 -24.08
C SER A 344 -5.94 -2.95 -23.29
N ALA A 345 -6.71 -1.91 -22.92
CA ALA A 345 -7.83 -2.00 -21.99
C ALA A 345 -8.84 -3.10 -22.36
N ARG A 346 -9.28 -3.16 -23.62
CA ARG A 346 -10.26 -4.17 -24.06
C ARG A 346 -9.72 -5.59 -23.95
N SER A 347 -8.46 -5.81 -24.33
CA SER A 347 -7.80 -7.11 -24.23
C SER A 347 -7.59 -7.53 -22.77
N LEU A 348 -7.21 -6.58 -21.90
CA LEU A 348 -7.04 -6.84 -20.47
C LEU A 348 -8.38 -7.15 -19.79
N LEU A 349 -9.44 -6.41 -20.12
CA LEU A 349 -10.79 -6.66 -19.60
C LEU A 349 -11.31 -8.03 -20.05
N ALA A 350 -11.03 -8.43 -21.30
CA ALA A 350 -11.43 -9.72 -21.85
C ALA A 350 -10.79 -10.92 -21.13
N ILE A 351 -9.66 -10.74 -20.44
CA ILE A 351 -9.05 -11.77 -19.58
C ILE A 351 -9.97 -12.09 -18.38
N PHE A 352 -10.67 -11.08 -17.86
CA PHE A 352 -11.55 -11.24 -16.68
C PHE A 352 -12.97 -11.63 -17.07
N ASN A 353 -13.48 -11.11 -18.20
CA ASN A 353 -14.82 -11.42 -18.69
C ASN A 353 -14.89 -11.22 -20.19
N SER A 354 -15.38 -12.23 -20.92
CA SER A 354 -15.49 -12.22 -22.39
C SER A 354 -16.77 -11.55 -22.91
N ASP A 355 -17.71 -11.15 -22.03
CA ASP A 355 -18.94 -10.48 -22.42
C ASP A 355 -18.64 -9.08 -22.99
N PRO A 356 -19.07 -8.80 -24.27
CA PRO A 356 -18.83 -7.51 -24.90
C PRO A 356 -19.42 -6.32 -24.13
N GLU A 357 -20.56 -6.49 -23.45
CA GLU A 357 -21.20 -5.44 -22.65
C GLU A 357 -20.38 -5.12 -21.41
N VAL A 358 -19.88 -6.15 -20.70
CA VAL A 358 -18.97 -5.99 -19.56
C VAL A 358 -17.69 -5.27 -19.97
N ILE A 359 -17.11 -5.64 -21.11
CA ILE A 359 -15.91 -4.99 -21.65
C ILE A 359 -16.18 -3.51 -21.97
N ALA A 360 -17.32 -3.21 -22.61
CA ALA A 360 -17.68 -1.84 -22.98
C ALA A 360 -17.83 -0.95 -21.73
N ILE A 361 -18.56 -1.41 -20.70
CA ILE A 361 -18.76 -0.67 -19.45
C ILE A 361 -17.43 -0.57 -18.66
N GLY A 362 -16.63 -1.64 -18.60
CA GLY A 362 -15.32 -1.62 -17.98
C GLY A 362 -14.36 -0.62 -18.63
N TYR A 363 -14.42 -0.49 -19.96
CA TYR A 363 -13.66 0.51 -20.70
C TYR A 363 -14.06 1.94 -20.32
N ILE A 364 -15.36 2.21 -20.11
CA ILE A 364 -15.83 3.52 -19.63
C ILE A 364 -15.17 3.88 -18.28
N ARG A 365 -15.08 2.93 -17.35
CA ARG A 365 -14.38 3.13 -16.07
C ARG A 365 -12.92 3.51 -16.28
N LEU A 366 -12.18 2.70 -17.05
CA LEU A 366 -10.76 2.95 -17.31
C LEU A 366 -10.53 4.28 -18.03
N ALA A 367 -11.32 4.58 -19.06
CA ALA A 367 -11.22 5.82 -19.83
C ALA A 367 -11.57 7.08 -19.02
N THR A 368 -12.36 6.94 -17.94
CA THR A 368 -12.70 8.06 -17.05
C THR A 368 -11.68 8.23 -15.92
N ILE A 369 -11.22 7.12 -15.31
CA ILE A 369 -10.39 7.18 -14.09
C ILE A 369 -8.90 7.33 -14.43
N LEU A 370 -8.37 6.59 -15.39
CA LEU A 370 -6.94 6.61 -15.68
C LEU A 370 -6.40 8.00 -16.08
N PRO A 371 -7.07 8.81 -16.91
CA PRO A 371 -6.63 10.18 -17.18
C PRO A 371 -6.63 11.07 -15.93
N ALA A 372 -7.55 10.82 -14.97
CA ALA A 372 -7.61 11.56 -13.72
C ALA A 372 -6.47 11.22 -12.73
N TYR A 373 -5.66 10.20 -13.01
CA TYR A 373 -4.50 9.86 -12.20
C TYR A 373 -3.41 10.95 -12.20
N VAL A 374 -3.48 11.93 -13.11
CA VAL A 374 -2.67 13.15 -12.99
C VAL A 374 -2.94 13.90 -11.68
N PHE A 375 -4.20 13.98 -11.25
CA PHE A 375 -4.57 14.59 -9.98
C PHE A 375 -4.16 13.69 -8.78
N CYS A 376 -4.27 12.37 -8.96
CA CYS A 376 -3.79 11.40 -7.98
C CYS A 376 -2.29 11.55 -7.76
N LEU A 377 -1.50 11.65 -8.82
CA LEU A 377 -0.05 11.89 -8.74
C LEU A 377 0.29 13.17 -7.96
N ILE A 378 -0.43 14.26 -8.25
CA ILE A 378 -0.21 15.56 -7.58
C ILE A 378 -0.37 15.39 -6.07
N TYR A 379 -1.52 14.88 -5.61
CA TYR A 379 -1.76 14.81 -4.16
C TYR A 379 -0.90 13.74 -3.48
N GLU A 380 -0.59 12.62 -4.14
CA GLU A 380 0.26 11.58 -3.57
C GLU A 380 1.71 12.04 -3.38
N ILE A 381 2.33 12.65 -4.41
CA ILE A 381 3.70 13.17 -4.30
C ILE A 381 3.79 14.30 -3.27
N LEU A 382 2.84 15.22 -3.25
CA LEU A 382 2.82 16.32 -2.28
C LEU A 382 2.56 15.82 -0.86
N SER A 383 1.71 14.81 -0.69
CA SER A 383 1.50 14.14 0.61
C SER A 383 2.77 13.43 1.05
N GLY A 384 3.43 12.71 0.15
CA GLY A 384 4.72 12.05 0.40
C GLY A 384 5.80 13.05 0.83
N TYR A 385 5.86 14.19 0.15
CA TYR A 385 6.75 15.29 0.51
C TYR A 385 6.51 15.81 1.93
N LEU A 386 5.26 16.09 2.30
CA LEU A 386 4.89 16.50 3.66
C LEU A 386 5.23 15.44 4.71
N ARG A 387 4.91 14.16 4.42
CA ARG A 387 5.21 13.03 5.31
C ARG A 387 6.70 12.87 5.54
N GLY A 388 7.55 13.10 4.54
CA GLY A 388 9.01 13.07 4.68
C GLY A 388 9.54 14.06 5.72
N PHE A 389 8.88 15.21 5.89
CA PHE A 389 9.14 16.16 6.98
C PHE A 389 8.46 15.80 8.32
N GLY A 390 7.76 14.67 8.40
CA GLY A 390 6.98 14.27 9.56
C GLY A 390 5.60 14.91 9.66
N ILE A 391 5.16 15.66 8.65
CA ILE A 391 3.84 16.30 8.59
C ILE A 391 2.85 15.32 7.94
N SER A 392 2.21 14.48 8.74
CA SER A 392 1.33 13.41 8.24
C SER A 392 -0.16 13.69 8.46
N LEU A 393 -0.51 14.39 9.55
CA LEU A 393 -1.91 14.61 9.93
C LEU A 393 -2.65 15.49 8.89
N ALA A 394 -2.03 16.58 8.45
CA ALA A 394 -2.67 17.50 7.51
C ALA A 394 -2.99 16.84 6.15
N PRO A 395 -2.04 16.17 5.46
CA PRO A 395 -2.37 15.47 4.22
C PRO A 395 -3.40 14.35 4.43
N ALA A 396 -3.36 13.64 5.57
CA ALA A 396 -4.34 12.60 5.86
C ALA A 396 -5.76 13.18 5.96
N LEU A 397 -5.99 14.21 6.78
CA LEU A 397 -7.29 14.84 6.94
C LEU A 397 -7.83 15.45 5.64
N LEU A 398 -6.96 16.12 4.87
CA LEU A 398 -7.36 16.74 3.61
C LEU A 398 -7.71 15.69 2.54
N THR A 399 -6.98 14.59 2.48
CA THR A 399 -7.31 13.48 1.58
C THR A 399 -8.61 12.79 2.00
N MET A 400 -8.82 12.58 3.29
CA MET A 400 -10.09 12.04 3.79
C MET A 400 -11.26 12.94 3.42
N LEU A 401 -11.13 14.23 3.58
CA LEU A 401 -12.16 15.20 3.21
C LEU A 401 -12.38 15.22 1.69
N GLY A 402 -11.32 15.34 0.90
CA GLY A 402 -11.38 15.47 -0.55
C GLY A 402 -11.82 14.20 -1.26
N VAL A 403 -11.25 13.04 -0.88
CA VAL A 403 -11.64 11.76 -1.52
C VAL A 403 -12.92 11.23 -0.90
N CYS A 404 -12.95 10.98 0.42
CA CYS A 404 -14.07 10.26 1.03
C CYS A 404 -15.29 11.15 1.20
N GLY A 405 -15.11 12.41 1.66
CA GLY A 405 -16.19 13.35 1.83
C GLY A 405 -16.94 13.62 0.52
N ILE A 406 -16.21 13.89 -0.56
CA ILE A 406 -16.82 14.14 -1.88
C ILE A 406 -17.49 12.87 -2.43
N ARG A 407 -16.87 11.70 -2.31
CA ARG A 407 -17.45 10.43 -2.80
C ARG A 407 -18.75 10.08 -2.10
N ILE A 408 -18.79 10.23 -0.77
CA ILE A 408 -20.01 9.98 0.01
C ILE A 408 -21.10 10.98 -0.36
N ALA A 409 -20.77 12.27 -0.44
CA ALA A 409 -21.70 13.31 -0.86
C ALA A 409 -22.23 13.07 -2.28
N TRP A 410 -21.36 12.67 -3.20
CA TRP A 410 -21.75 12.35 -4.59
C TRP A 410 -22.74 11.21 -4.68
N VAL A 411 -22.48 10.11 -3.99
CA VAL A 411 -23.37 8.94 -3.98
C VAL A 411 -24.73 9.28 -3.35
N LYS A 412 -24.73 10.17 -2.34
CA LYS A 412 -25.95 10.54 -1.64
C LYS A 412 -26.80 11.60 -2.38
N PHE A 413 -26.18 12.57 -3.04
CA PHE A 413 -26.88 13.73 -3.60
C PHE A 413 -26.87 13.79 -5.13
N VAL A 414 -25.81 13.36 -5.79
CA VAL A 414 -25.67 13.49 -7.26
C VAL A 414 -26.11 12.22 -7.97
N PHE A 415 -25.69 11.06 -7.50
CA PHE A 415 -26.04 9.79 -8.12
C PHE A 415 -27.54 9.54 -8.23
N PRO A 416 -28.40 9.86 -7.25
CA PRO A 416 -29.84 9.69 -7.38
C PRO A 416 -30.50 10.55 -8.46
N MET A 417 -29.84 11.63 -8.89
CA MET A 417 -30.35 12.51 -9.96
C MET A 417 -30.17 11.88 -11.37
N SER A 418 -29.17 11.00 -11.52
CA SER A 418 -28.89 10.29 -12.78
C SER A 418 -28.19 8.97 -12.45
N MET A 419 -28.99 7.92 -12.29
CA MET A 419 -28.52 6.59 -11.87
C MET A 419 -27.86 5.84 -13.06
N THR A 420 -26.72 6.35 -13.53
CA THR A 420 -25.94 5.76 -14.61
C THR A 420 -24.53 5.40 -14.14
N PHE A 421 -23.91 4.42 -14.78
CA PHE A 421 -22.53 4.03 -14.49
C PHE A 421 -21.56 5.19 -14.72
N GLN A 422 -21.78 5.98 -15.77
CA GLN A 422 -20.98 7.16 -16.08
C GLN A 422 -21.04 8.22 -14.96
N THR A 423 -22.23 8.44 -14.37
CA THR A 423 -22.39 9.38 -13.24
C THR A 423 -21.58 8.95 -12.01
N VAL A 424 -21.53 7.63 -11.73
CA VAL A 424 -20.68 7.12 -10.65
C VAL A 424 -19.20 7.34 -10.98
N MET A 425 -18.78 7.12 -12.22
CA MET A 425 -17.36 7.26 -12.60
C MET A 425 -16.86 8.69 -12.52
N TRP A 426 -17.68 9.69 -12.79
CA TRP A 426 -17.29 11.10 -12.69
C TRP A 426 -16.87 11.56 -11.29
N VAL A 427 -17.28 10.85 -10.25
CA VAL A 427 -16.84 11.18 -8.89
C VAL A 427 -15.32 11.06 -8.71
N TYR A 428 -14.65 10.16 -9.48
CA TYR A 428 -13.21 9.96 -9.35
C TYR A 428 -12.41 11.19 -9.81
N PRO A 429 -12.56 11.71 -11.05
CA PRO A 429 -11.87 12.93 -11.46
C PRO A 429 -12.13 14.12 -10.53
N ILE A 430 -13.38 14.29 -10.09
CA ILE A 430 -13.78 15.41 -9.22
C ILE A 430 -13.15 15.30 -7.84
N SER A 431 -13.24 14.13 -7.19
CA SER A 431 -12.68 13.94 -5.85
C SER A 431 -11.15 13.98 -5.84
N LEU A 432 -10.50 13.40 -6.86
CA LEU A 432 -9.04 13.45 -7.00
C LEU A 432 -8.55 14.87 -7.29
N GLY A 433 -9.24 15.61 -8.19
CA GLY A 433 -8.91 16.99 -8.50
C GLY A 433 -9.06 17.95 -7.31
N ALA A 434 -10.18 17.83 -6.58
CA ALA A 434 -10.39 18.60 -5.34
C ALA A 434 -9.32 18.28 -4.29
N THR A 435 -8.97 17.01 -4.11
CA THR A 435 -7.91 16.59 -3.18
C THR A 435 -6.56 17.15 -3.59
N ALA A 436 -6.23 17.15 -4.89
CA ALA A 436 -4.99 17.72 -5.39
C ALA A 436 -4.89 19.22 -5.05
N VAL A 437 -5.98 19.97 -5.21
CA VAL A 437 -6.04 21.40 -4.84
C VAL A 437 -5.86 21.58 -3.34
N LEU A 438 -6.57 20.81 -2.52
CA LEU A 438 -6.46 20.91 -1.04
C LEU A 438 -5.03 20.62 -0.55
N ILE A 439 -4.38 19.60 -1.08
CA ILE A 439 -3.01 19.25 -0.68
C ILE A 439 -2.00 20.27 -1.21
N LEU A 440 -2.21 20.81 -2.42
CA LEU A 440 -1.39 21.89 -2.95
C LEU A 440 -1.48 23.14 -2.05
N CYS A 441 -2.68 23.54 -1.64
CA CYS A 441 -2.89 24.62 -0.68
C CYS A 441 -2.17 24.35 0.64
N ALA A 442 -2.24 23.11 1.16
CA ALA A 442 -1.52 22.73 2.37
C ALA A 442 0.01 22.91 2.21
N VAL A 443 0.60 22.45 1.11
CA VAL A 443 2.04 22.64 0.84
C VAL A 443 2.42 24.13 0.76
N LEU A 444 1.55 24.95 0.15
CA LEU A 444 1.76 26.41 0.04
C LEU A 444 1.63 27.12 1.41
N ILE A 445 0.80 26.61 2.31
CA ILE A 445 0.63 27.15 3.67
C ILE A 445 1.77 26.69 4.58
N TYR A 446 2.05 25.39 4.63
CA TYR A 446 3.09 24.83 5.50
C TYR A 446 4.50 25.24 5.08
N ARG A 447 4.73 25.42 3.76
CA ARG A 447 6.02 25.81 3.15
C ARG A 447 7.23 25.11 3.81
N PRO A 448 7.26 23.75 3.88
CA PRO A 448 8.24 23.05 4.70
C PRO A 448 9.68 23.41 4.34
N SER A 449 10.01 23.58 3.06
CA SER A 449 11.36 24.03 2.65
C SER A 449 11.74 25.43 3.13
N LYS A 450 10.78 26.35 3.34
CA LYS A 450 11.06 27.66 3.93
C LYS A 450 11.10 27.61 5.45
N ARG A 451 10.18 26.84 6.05
CA ARG A 451 10.07 26.70 7.51
C ARG A 451 11.30 26.07 8.13
N PHE A 452 11.92 25.12 7.45
CA PHE A 452 13.11 24.41 7.92
C PHE A 452 14.41 24.89 7.25
N ALA A 453 14.40 26.00 6.52
CA ALA A 453 15.59 26.54 5.83
C ALA A 453 16.74 26.91 6.79
N SER A 454 16.44 27.22 8.07
CA SER A 454 17.45 27.51 9.09
C SER A 454 18.35 26.30 9.41
N LEU A 455 17.92 25.07 9.10
CA LEU A 455 18.74 23.87 9.27
C LEU A 455 19.88 23.77 8.24
N GLU A 456 19.77 24.47 7.09
CA GLU A 456 20.80 24.50 6.05
C GLU A 456 22.02 25.37 6.39
N THR A 457 21.84 26.38 7.24
CA THR A 457 22.90 27.37 7.57
C THR A 457 23.96 26.86 8.54
N GLU A 458 23.73 25.73 9.21
CA GLU A 458 24.69 25.16 10.18
C GLU A 458 25.74 24.24 9.55
N GLU A 459 25.57 23.77 8.30
CA GLU A 459 26.52 22.86 7.64
C GLU A 459 27.49 23.57 6.64
N GLU A 460 27.18 24.76 6.17
CA GLU A 460 28.10 25.53 5.29
C GLU A 460 29.28 26.16 6.09
N ASP A 461 29.20 26.21 7.44
CA ASP A 461 30.22 26.76 8.33
C ASP A 461 31.09 25.67 9.05
N LYS A 462 30.96 24.41 8.67
CA LYS A 462 31.79 23.29 9.15
C LYS A 462 32.50 22.56 8.01
#